data_86877a21882199174e75a11bd6f2ce4c
#
_entry.id   86877a21882199174e75a11bd6f2ce4c
#
_cell.length_a   1.000
_cell.length_b   1.000
_cell.length_c   1.000
_cell.angle_alpha   90.00
_cell.angle_beta   90.00
_cell.angle_gamma   90.00
#
_symmetry.space_group_name_H-M   'P 1'
#
loop_
_entity.id
_entity.type
_entity.pdbx_description
1 polymer ?
#
loop_
_entity_poly.entity_id
_entity_poly.type
_entity_poly.pdbx_seq_one_letter_code
_entity_poly.pdbx_strand_id
1 'polypeptide(L)'
;MAQMPVKPLIRLVDDEVDQLAALEMLLVGQGWDVASYAGAKEFLTSDMPSRPGCLILDVRMPGISGLELQDEMNRREYPLPTIFLTGHGDIEMAVHTVREGARDFLQKPVDPEKLLKTVAWVVQEDCDRRAMPIDEAQWKQRYAQLTERERDVILLVAKGKLNRQIALKLGISERTVQVHRLGAYRKLDVHNVASLAPLTVLLERGVL
;
A
#
# COMPACT_ATOMS: atom_id res chain seq x y z
N MET A 1 6.24 4.04 -26.89
CA MET A 1 6.81 2.82 -26.31
C MET A 1 5.87 2.37 -25.19
N ALA A 2 5.29 1.18 -25.26
CA ALA A 2 4.46 0.68 -24.19
C ALA A 2 5.33 0.54 -22.92
N GLN A 3 4.95 1.24 -21.86
CA GLN A 3 5.58 1.10 -20.56
C GLN A 3 5.47 -0.37 -20.14
N MET A 4 6.60 -1.01 -19.85
CA MET A 4 6.56 -2.34 -19.23
C MET A 4 5.76 -2.21 -17.93
N PRO A 5 4.76 -3.07 -17.69
CA PRO A 5 3.97 -3.00 -16.48
C PRO A 5 4.90 -3.10 -15.27
N VAL A 6 4.73 -2.20 -14.31
CA VAL A 6 5.51 -2.23 -13.06
C VAL A 6 5.28 -3.59 -12.40
N LYS A 7 6.35 -4.39 -12.27
CA LYS A 7 6.27 -5.74 -11.70
C LYS A 7 5.75 -5.66 -10.25
N PRO A 8 4.70 -6.42 -9.90
CA PRO A 8 4.14 -6.41 -8.54
C PRO A 8 5.19 -6.80 -7.49
N LEU A 9 5.04 -6.28 -6.28
CA LEU A 9 5.88 -6.57 -5.12
C LEU A 9 5.04 -7.21 -4.03
N ILE A 10 5.43 -8.38 -3.57
CA ILE A 10 4.84 -9.03 -2.39
C ILE A 10 5.63 -8.56 -1.17
N ARG A 11 4.94 -8.04 -0.16
CA ARG A 11 5.53 -7.65 1.12
C ARG A 11 5.22 -8.71 2.15
N LEU A 12 6.22 -9.11 2.90
CA LEU A 12 6.09 -10.05 4.02
C LEU A 12 6.40 -9.29 5.31
N VAL A 13 5.54 -9.37 6.30
CA VAL A 13 5.78 -8.81 7.64
C VAL A 13 5.49 -9.87 8.67
N ASP A 14 6.54 -10.36 9.32
CA ASP A 14 6.50 -11.39 10.35
C ASP A 14 7.75 -11.22 11.23
N ASP A 15 7.68 -11.49 12.54
CA ASP A 15 8.84 -11.44 13.42
C ASP A 15 9.65 -12.75 13.43
N GLU A 16 9.10 -13.82 12.88
CA GLU A 16 9.77 -15.11 12.74
C GLU A 16 10.64 -15.15 11.46
N VAL A 17 11.95 -14.96 11.62
CA VAL A 17 12.91 -14.90 10.50
C VAL A 17 12.89 -16.15 9.63
N ASP A 18 12.75 -17.33 10.23
CA ASP A 18 12.71 -18.60 9.49
C ASP A 18 11.44 -18.70 8.63
N GLN A 19 10.33 -18.17 9.11
CA GLN A 19 9.07 -18.14 8.38
C GLN A 19 9.14 -17.14 7.22
N LEU A 20 9.71 -15.96 7.45
CA LEU A 20 9.98 -15.00 6.37
C LEU A 20 10.81 -15.64 5.26
N ALA A 21 11.91 -16.32 5.62
CA ALA A 21 12.79 -16.97 4.65
C ALA A 21 12.08 -18.07 3.85
N ALA A 22 11.25 -18.88 4.50
CA ALA A 22 10.49 -19.95 3.84
C ALA A 22 9.45 -19.38 2.85
N LEU A 23 8.69 -18.35 3.26
CA LEU A 23 7.69 -17.69 2.41
C LEU A 23 8.35 -16.96 1.25
N GLU A 24 9.46 -16.26 1.50
CA GLU A 24 10.23 -15.58 0.47
C GLU A 24 10.75 -16.55 -0.59
N MET A 25 11.36 -17.67 -0.16
CA MET A 25 11.83 -18.73 -1.08
C MET A 25 10.69 -19.27 -1.95
N LEU A 26 9.52 -19.53 -1.36
CA LEU A 26 8.35 -20.03 -2.07
C LEU A 26 7.87 -19.04 -3.14
N LEU A 27 7.74 -17.77 -2.78
CA LEU A 27 7.21 -16.72 -3.66
C LEU A 27 8.22 -16.35 -4.77
N VAL A 28 9.50 -16.20 -4.42
CA VAL A 28 10.57 -15.94 -5.41
C VAL A 28 10.69 -17.11 -6.38
N GLY A 29 10.55 -18.36 -5.91
CA GLY A 29 10.52 -19.54 -6.76
C GLY A 29 9.39 -19.55 -7.80
N GLN A 30 8.31 -18.81 -7.55
CA GLN A 30 7.20 -18.58 -8.50
C GLN A 30 7.37 -17.30 -9.35
N GLY A 31 8.52 -16.63 -9.23
CA GLY A 31 8.84 -15.45 -10.05
C GLY A 31 8.33 -14.12 -9.49
N TRP A 32 7.80 -14.08 -8.25
CA TRP A 32 7.42 -12.84 -7.61
C TRP A 32 8.64 -12.05 -7.12
N ASP A 33 8.56 -10.72 -7.15
CA ASP A 33 9.46 -9.88 -6.35
C ASP A 33 8.93 -9.84 -4.92
N VAL A 34 9.83 -9.99 -3.96
CA VAL A 34 9.48 -10.03 -2.54
C VAL A 34 10.31 -9.02 -1.75
N ALA A 35 9.71 -8.42 -0.74
CA ALA A 35 10.37 -7.61 0.27
C ALA A 35 9.91 -8.08 1.65
N SER A 36 10.87 -8.47 2.50
CA SER A 36 10.63 -9.01 3.84
C SER A 36 10.99 -7.97 4.91
N TYR A 37 10.17 -7.88 5.95
CA TYR A 37 10.33 -6.96 7.07
C TYR A 37 10.13 -7.73 8.38
N ALA A 38 11.04 -7.58 9.32
CA ALA A 38 11.01 -8.25 10.61
C ALA A 38 9.98 -7.66 11.60
N GLY A 39 9.15 -6.72 11.16
CA GLY A 39 8.08 -6.14 11.96
C GLY A 39 7.46 -4.88 11.36
N ALA A 40 6.35 -4.48 11.98
CA ALA A 40 5.50 -3.38 11.50
C ALA A 40 6.25 -2.04 11.36
N LYS A 41 7.15 -1.71 12.29
CA LYS A 41 7.88 -0.44 12.26
C LYS A 41 8.81 -0.33 11.06
N GLU A 42 9.50 -1.40 10.72
CA GLU A 42 10.40 -1.44 9.57
C GLU A 42 9.59 -1.28 8.28
N PHE A 43 8.50 -2.03 8.13
CA PHE A 43 7.59 -1.90 7.01
C PHE A 43 7.08 -0.46 6.84
N LEU A 44 6.53 0.15 7.90
CA LEU A 44 5.98 1.51 7.84
C LEU A 44 6.99 2.60 7.48
N THR A 45 8.28 2.35 7.66
CA THR A 45 9.34 3.32 7.37
C THR A 45 10.04 3.09 6.04
N SER A 46 10.06 1.86 5.53
CA SER A 46 10.90 1.45 4.40
C SER A 46 10.13 1.11 3.14
N ASP A 47 8.85 0.70 3.24
CA ASP A 47 8.08 0.29 2.07
C ASP A 47 7.64 1.48 1.19
N MET A 48 7.53 1.20 -0.11
CA MET A 48 7.06 2.14 -1.12
C MET A 48 5.66 1.75 -1.62
N PRO A 49 4.60 2.48 -1.22
CA PRO A 49 3.21 2.14 -1.54
C PRO A 49 2.82 2.30 -3.02
N SER A 50 3.65 2.97 -3.81
CA SER A 50 3.37 3.22 -5.23
C SER A 50 3.43 1.95 -6.09
N ARG A 51 4.18 0.94 -5.67
CA ARG A 51 4.34 -0.32 -6.40
C ARG A 51 3.16 -1.25 -6.12
N PRO A 52 2.46 -1.79 -7.16
CA PRO A 52 1.34 -2.71 -6.98
C PRO A 52 1.77 -3.99 -6.25
N GLY A 53 0.82 -4.72 -5.72
CA GLY A 53 1.07 -5.99 -5.06
C GLY A 53 0.18 -6.25 -3.86
N CYS A 54 0.65 -7.02 -2.88
CA CYS A 54 -0.05 -7.28 -1.63
C CYS A 54 0.89 -7.31 -0.44
N LEU A 55 0.30 -7.26 0.75
CA LEU A 55 0.95 -7.50 2.04
C LEU A 55 0.51 -8.84 2.59
N ILE A 56 1.46 -9.69 2.96
CA ILE A 56 1.25 -10.88 3.77
C ILE A 56 1.74 -10.54 5.17
N LEU A 57 0.85 -10.61 6.15
CA LEU A 57 1.04 -10.03 7.47
C LEU A 57 0.73 -11.03 8.57
N ASP A 58 1.69 -11.29 9.44
CA ASP A 58 1.40 -12.05 10.65
C ASP A 58 0.52 -11.24 11.61
N VAL A 59 -0.44 -11.93 12.23
CA VAL A 59 -1.34 -11.32 13.22
C VAL A 59 -0.61 -10.99 14.51
N ARG A 60 0.27 -11.90 14.97
CA ARG A 60 0.89 -11.83 16.31
C ARG A 60 2.37 -11.48 16.20
N MET A 61 2.69 -10.23 16.35
CA MET A 61 4.06 -9.73 16.38
C MET A 61 4.34 -8.94 17.67
N PRO A 62 5.60 -8.96 18.18
CA PRO A 62 5.98 -8.13 19.31
C PRO A 62 5.87 -6.63 19.00
N GLY A 63 5.42 -5.86 19.96
CA GLY A 63 5.30 -4.41 19.85
C GLY A 63 4.05 -3.97 19.12
N ILE A 64 4.07 -3.88 17.80
CA ILE A 64 2.90 -3.54 16.98
C ILE A 64 2.40 -4.83 16.32
N SER A 65 1.22 -5.28 16.71
CA SER A 65 0.57 -6.46 16.12
C SER A 65 0.16 -6.21 14.67
N GLY A 66 -0.12 -7.30 13.93
CA GLY A 66 -0.61 -7.16 12.55
C GLY A 66 -1.92 -6.39 12.45
N LEU A 67 -2.80 -6.50 13.44
CA LEU A 67 -4.06 -5.74 13.47
C LEU A 67 -3.80 -4.25 13.67
N GLU A 68 -2.95 -3.88 14.62
CA GLU A 68 -2.57 -2.48 14.84
C GLU A 68 -1.84 -1.90 13.63
N LEU A 69 -1.06 -2.71 12.91
CA LEU A 69 -0.44 -2.30 11.65
C LEU A 69 -1.50 -2.04 10.58
N GLN A 70 -2.51 -2.91 10.43
CA GLN A 70 -3.61 -2.70 9.50
C GLN A 70 -4.39 -1.42 9.81
N ASP A 71 -4.68 -1.16 11.09
CA ASP A 71 -5.34 0.08 11.53
C ASP A 71 -4.49 1.32 11.21
N GLU A 72 -3.18 1.23 11.40
CA GLU A 72 -2.26 2.31 11.05
C GLU A 72 -2.20 2.52 9.54
N MET A 73 -2.19 1.44 8.75
CA MET A 73 -2.27 1.50 7.29
C MET A 73 -3.58 2.17 6.84
N ASN A 74 -4.72 1.79 7.45
CA ASN A 74 -6.02 2.39 7.16
C ASN A 74 -6.03 3.90 7.50
N ARG A 75 -5.48 4.29 8.66
CA ARG A 75 -5.34 5.71 9.05
C ARG A 75 -4.44 6.52 8.12
N ARG A 76 -3.41 5.88 7.57
CA ARG A 76 -2.50 6.48 6.58
C ARG A 76 -3.03 6.39 5.15
N GLU A 77 -4.19 5.77 4.97
CA GLU A 77 -4.75 5.47 3.65
C GLU A 77 -3.75 4.70 2.77
N TYR A 78 -3.07 3.73 3.37
CA TYR A 78 -2.07 2.91 2.70
C TYR A 78 -2.76 1.84 1.84
N PRO A 79 -2.55 1.82 0.52
CA PRO A 79 -3.47 1.16 -0.41
C PRO A 79 -3.21 -0.32 -0.68
N LEU A 80 -2.42 -0.98 0.13
CA LEU A 80 -2.09 -2.38 -0.11
C LEU A 80 -3.19 -3.32 0.40
N PRO A 81 -3.67 -4.23 -0.45
CA PRO A 81 -4.52 -5.32 0.04
C PRO A 81 -3.70 -6.27 0.92
N THR A 82 -4.28 -6.65 2.06
CA THR A 82 -3.62 -7.45 3.09
C THR A 82 -4.19 -8.86 3.15
N ILE A 83 -3.30 -9.85 3.22
CA ILE A 83 -3.57 -11.27 3.51
C ILE A 83 -2.99 -11.54 4.89
N PHE A 84 -3.81 -11.89 5.86
CA PHE A 84 -3.33 -12.23 7.19
C PHE A 84 -2.88 -13.69 7.32
N LEU A 85 -1.78 -13.90 8.05
CA LEU A 85 -1.39 -15.23 8.54
C LEU A 85 -1.76 -15.34 10.01
N THR A 86 -2.50 -16.38 10.39
CA THR A 86 -3.03 -16.56 11.75
C THR A 86 -2.76 -17.94 12.29
N GLY A 87 -2.45 -18.04 13.58
CA GLY A 87 -2.31 -19.31 14.30
C GLY A 87 -3.67 -19.98 14.60
N HIS A 88 -3.61 -21.08 15.33
CA HIS A 88 -4.81 -21.80 15.79
C HIS A 88 -5.59 -20.96 16.81
N GLY A 89 -6.91 -20.86 16.63
CA GLY A 89 -7.83 -20.23 17.59
C GLY A 89 -8.28 -18.82 17.29
N ASP A 90 -7.81 -18.21 16.23
CA ASP A 90 -8.08 -16.78 15.91
C ASP A 90 -9.26 -16.59 14.92
N ILE A 91 -10.23 -17.51 14.87
CA ILE A 91 -11.38 -17.44 13.91
C ILE A 91 -12.23 -16.18 14.14
N GLU A 92 -12.46 -15.80 15.39
CA GLU A 92 -13.19 -14.55 15.68
C GLU A 92 -12.41 -13.31 15.22
N MET A 93 -11.09 -13.36 15.35
CA MET A 93 -10.17 -12.33 14.90
C MET A 93 -10.12 -12.24 13.36
N ALA A 94 -10.14 -13.40 12.67
CA ALA A 94 -10.22 -13.46 11.22
C ALA A 94 -11.49 -12.79 10.66
N VAL A 95 -12.63 -13.01 11.31
CA VAL A 95 -13.91 -12.34 10.95
C VAL A 95 -13.82 -10.84 11.16
N HIS A 96 -13.14 -10.39 12.21
CA HIS A 96 -12.93 -8.97 12.47
C HIS A 96 -12.04 -8.32 11.41
N THR A 97 -10.92 -8.96 11.05
CA THR A 97 -9.97 -8.44 10.05
C THR A 97 -10.57 -8.28 8.66
N VAL A 98 -11.43 -9.21 8.24
CA VAL A 98 -12.15 -9.10 6.97
C VAL A 98 -13.11 -7.90 6.96
N ARG A 99 -13.77 -7.61 8.09
CA ARG A 99 -14.62 -6.41 8.23
C ARG A 99 -13.83 -5.10 8.19
N GLU A 100 -12.59 -5.12 8.67
CA GLU A 100 -11.68 -3.96 8.68
C GLU A 100 -10.89 -3.80 7.36
N GLY A 101 -11.21 -4.58 6.32
CA GLY A 101 -10.67 -4.39 4.97
C GLY A 101 -9.57 -5.35 4.55
N ALA A 102 -9.27 -6.40 5.32
CA ALA A 102 -8.42 -7.49 4.86
C ALA A 102 -9.07 -8.22 3.67
N ARG A 103 -8.25 -8.65 2.71
CA ARG A 103 -8.74 -9.39 1.55
C ARG A 103 -8.94 -10.87 1.83
N ASP A 104 -8.04 -11.46 2.61
CA ASP A 104 -8.14 -12.87 3.00
C ASP A 104 -7.33 -13.13 4.29
N PHE A 105 -7.53 -14.31 4.85
CA PHE A 105 -6.71 -14.84 5.94
C PHE A 105 -6.35 -16.30 5.68
N LEU A 106 -5.13 -16.68 6.07
CA LEU A 106 -4.64 -18.05 5.93
C LEU A 106 -4.15 -18.56 7.28
N GLN A 107 -4.53 -19.79 7.60
CA GLN A 107 -4.14 -20.42 8.85
C GLN A 107 -2.73 -21.01 8.75
N LYS A 108 -1.91 -20.80 9.79
CA LYS A 108 -0.63 -21.46 9.97
C LYS A 108 -0.86 -22.92 10.51
N PRO A 109 -0.16 -23.95 10.00
CA PRO A 109 0.83 -23.90 8.93
C PRO A 109 0.20 -23.58 7.57
N VAL A 110 0.86 -22.70 6.83
CA VAL A 110 0.31 -22.18 5.57
C VAL A 110 0.41 -23.24 4.46
N ASP A 111 -0.71 -23.56 3.84
CA ASP A 111 -0.76 -24.38 2.64
C ASP A 111 -0.16 -23.60 1.46
N PRO A 112 0.95 -24.07 0.86
CA PRO A 112 1.63 -23.37 -0.23
C PRO A 112 0.73 -23.13 -1.45
N GLU A 113 -0.09 -24.10 -1.84
CA GLU A 113 -0.96 -23.93 -3.01
C GLU A 113 -2.03 -22.87 -2.76
N LYS A 114 -2.63 -22.90 -1.57
CA LYS A 114 -3.64 -21.92 -1.18
C LYS A 114 -3.04 -20.53 -1.12
N LEU A 115 -1.85 -20.37 -0.51
CA LEU A 115 -1.14 -19.09 -0.46
C LEU A 115 -0.88 -18.52 -1.87
N LEU A 116 -0.32 -19.33 -2.77
CA LEU A 116 0.00 -18.89 -4.12
C LEU A 116 -1.23 -18.47 -4.91
N LYS A 117 -2.34 -19.20 -4.78
CA LYS A 117 -3.62 -18.85 -5.41
C LYS A 117 -4.18 -17.53 -4.85
N THR A 118 -4.16 -17.37 -3.52
CA THR A 118 -4.64 -16.14 -2.87
C THR A 118 -3.77 -14.94 -3.26
N VAL A 119 -2.45 -15.08 -3.24
CA VAL A 119 -1.52 -14.02 -3.66
C VAL A 119 -1.76 -13.59 -5.10
N ALA A 120 -1.86 -14.56 -6.02
CA ALA A 120 -2.10 -14.27 -7.44
C ALA A 120 -3.41 -13.50 -7.65
N TRP A 121 -4.48 -13.93 -6.99
CA TRP A 121 -5.78 -13.26 -7.06
C TRP A 121 -5.74 -11.85 -6.48
N VAL A 122 -5.19 -11.66 -5.28
CA VAL A 122 -5.13 -10.37 -4.59
C VAL A 122 -4.25 -9.37 -5.35
N VAL A 123 -3.12 -9.83 -5.88
CA VAL A 123 -2.23 -9.00 -6.72
C VAL A 123 -2.92 -8.58 -8.01
N GLN A 124 -3.63 -9.51 -8.67
CA GLN A 124 -4.36 -9.17 -9.89
C GLN A 124 -5.43 -8.11 -9.63
N GLU A 125 -6.19 -8.24 -8.55
CA GLU A 125 -7.18 -7.24 -8.12
C GLU A 125 -6.55 -5.86 -7.90
N ASP A 126 -5.38 -5.78 -7.25
CA ASP A 126 -4.67 -4.51 -7.04
C ASP A 126 -4.17 -3.92 -8.37
N CYS A 127 -3.65 -4.76 -9.27
CA CYS A 127 -3.22 -4.33 -10.60
C CYS A 127 -4.40 -3.78 -11.41
N ASP A 128 -5.53 -4.48 -11.43
CA ASP A 128 -6.73 -4.07 -12.18
C ASP A 128 -7.30 -2.76 -11.62
N ARG A 129 -7.36 -2.62 -10.31
CA ARG A 129 -7.77 -1.38 -9.64
C ARG A 129 -6.88 -0.19 -10.03
N ARG A 130 -5.55 -0.41 -10.16
CA ARG A 130 -4.58 0.61 -10.56
C ARG A 130 -4.55 0.86 -12.09
N ALA A 131 -4.98 -0.13 -12.89
CA ALA A 131 -5.04 -0.06 -14.35
C ALA A 131 -6.32 0.58 -14.90
N MET A 132 -7.23 1.05 -14.05
CA MET A 132 -8.45 1.74 -14.51
C MET A 132 -8.10 2.84 -15.52
N PRO A 133 -8.88 2.98 -16.63
CA PRO A 133 -8.63 4.02 -17.62
C PRO A 133 -8.57 5.40 -16.96
N ILE A 134 -7.46 6.10 -17.18
CA ILE A 134 -7.29 7.46 -16.67
C ILE A 134 -8.02 8.41 -17.61
N ASP A 135 -9.06 9.08 -17.13
CA ASP A 135 -9.64 10.22 -17.83
C ASP A 135 -8.69 11.42 -17.69
N GLU A 136 -7.78 11.54 -18.67
CA GLU A 136 -6.77 12.60 -18.69
C GLU A 136 -7.38 14.01 -18.66
N ALA A 137 -8.52 14.21 -19.32
CA ALA A 137 -9.18 15.51 -19.36
C ALA A 137 -9.72 15.91 -17.98
N GLN A 138 -10.37 14.97 -17.30
CA GLN A 138 -10.87 15.16 -15.94
C GLN A 138 -9.73 15.40 -14.95
N TRP A 139 -8.63 14.65 -15.05
CA TRP A 139 -7.46 14.84 -14.19
C TRP A 139 -6.79 16.18 -14.41
N LYS A 140 -6.65 16.64 -15.67
CA LYS A 140 -6.14 17.99 -15.98
C LYS A 140 -6.99 19.08 -15.36
N GLN A 141 -8.31 18.97 -15.50
CA GLN A 141 -9.26 19.93 -14.94
C GLN A 141 -9.16 19.98 -13.40
N ARG A 142 -9.13 18.84 -12.73
CA ARG A 142 -9.01 18.74 -11.27
C ARG A 142 -7.66 19.25 -10.78
N TYR A 143 -6.56 18.86 -11.44
CA TYR A 143 -5.21 19.28 -11.10
C TYR A 143 -5.02 20.80 -11.26
N ALA A 144 -5.63 21.40 -12.26
CA ALA A 144 -5.60 22.87 -12.46
C ALA A 144 -6.23 23.66 -11.30
N GLN A 145 -7.16 23.05 -10.55
CA GLN A 145 -7.80 23.66 -9.38
C GLN A 145 -6.91 23.68 -8.12
N LEU A 146 -5.81 22.92 -8.12
CA LEU A 146 -4.90 22.89 -6.98
C LEU A 146 -4.15 24.21 -6.86
N THR A 147 -4.04 24.71 -5.64
CA THR A 147 -3.10 25.78 -5.32
C THR A 147 -1.66 25.28 -5.44
N GLU A 148 -0.71 26.18 -5.54
CA GLU A 148 0.71 25.83 -5.60
C GLU A 148 1.14 24.96 -4.41
N ARG A 149 0.70 25.31 -3.21
CA ARG A 149 1.01 24.54 -1.99
C ARG A 149 0.35 23.15 -1.95
N GLU A 150 -0.86 23.03 -2.46
CA GLU A 150 -1.51 21.73 -2.59
C GLU A 150 -0.79 20.86 -3.62
N ARG A 151 -0.29 21.43 -4.71
CA ARG A 151 0.53 20.72 -5.70
C ARG A 151 1.84 20.23 -5.08
N ASP A 152 2.57 21.10 -4.40
CA ASP A 152 3.82 20.74 -3.73
C ASP A 152 3.63 19.54 -2.78
N VAL A 153 2.58 19.60 -1.96
CA VAL A 153 2.27 18.55 -0.99
C VAL A 153 1.86 17.27 -1.70
N ILE A 154 0.91 17.33 -2.66
CA ILE A 154 0.36 16.12 -3.27
C ILE A 154 1.40 15.37 -4.12
N LEU A 155 2.33 16.08 -4.76
CA LEU A 155 3.44 15.47 -5.48
C LEU A 155 4.38 14.69 -4.57
N LEU A 156 4.60 15.17 -3.36
CA LEU A 156 5.42 14.46 -2.37
C LEU A 156 4.67 13.27 -1.76
N VAL A 157 3.36 13.40 -1.55
CA VAL A 157 2.49 12.29 -1.12
C VAL A 157 2.48 11.19 -2.17
N ALA A 158 2.32 11.53 -3.45
CA ALA A 158 2.35 10.57 -4.55
C ALA A 158 3.69 9.82 -4.66
N LYS A 159 4.80 10.48 -4.23
CA LYS A 159 6.13 9.86 -4.11
C LYS A 159 6.34 9.07 -2.81
N GLY A 160 5.28 8.80 -2.04
CA GLY A 160 5.34 8.01 -0.82
C GLY A 160 5.95 8.71 0.40
N LYS A 161 6.12 10.05 0.37
CA LYS A 161 6.70 10.77 1.51
C LYS A 161 5.70 10.89 2.66
N LEU A 162 6.19 10.67 3.89
CA LEU A 162 5.41 10.87 5.11
C LEU A 162 5.20 12.36 5.41
N ASN A 163 4.12 12.71 6.11
CA ASN A 163 3.82 14.11 6.46
C ASN A 163 5.01 14.82 7.13
N ARG A 164 5.73 14.14 8.02
CA ARG A 164 6.94 14.68 8.67
C ARG A 164 8.04 15.03 7.66
N GLN A 165 8.28 14.16 6.67
CA GLN A 165 9.28 14.39 5.63
C GLN A 165 8.87 15.54 4.70
N ILE A 166 7.58 15.64 4.40
CA ILE A 166 7.01 16.73 3.60
C ILE A 166 7.14 18.06 4.36
N ALA A 167 6.78 18.06 5.63
CA ALA A 167 6.87 19.22 6.51
C ALA A 167 8.31 19.78 6.54
N LEU A 168 9.31 18.91 6.77
CA LEU A 168 10.73 19.28 6.75
C LEU A 168 11.16 19.83 5.39
N LYS A 169 10.74 19.20 4.29
CA LYS A 169 11.14 19.61 2.94
C LYS A 169 10.54 20.95 2.52
N LEU A 170 9.30 21.22 2.91
CA LEU A 170 8.57 22.45 2.53
C LEU A 170 8.67 23.56 3.58
N GLY A 171 9.33 23.34 4.73
CA GLY A 171 9.47 24.31 5.80
C GLY A 171 8.15 24.69 6.47
N ILE A 172 7.22 23.76 6.62
CA ILE A 172 5.89 23.96 7.21
C ILE A 172 5.62 22.93 8.32
N SER A 173 4.57 23.13 9.10
CA SER A 173 4.17 22.14 10.13
C SER A 173 3.51 20.91 9.53
N GLU A 174 3.58 19.74 10.20
CA GLU A 174 2.85 18.54 9.78
C GLU A 174 1.33 18.77 9.72
N ARG A 175 0.80 19.59 10.62
CA ARG A 175 -0.61 20.00 10.60
C ARG A 175 -0.94 20.78 9.33
N THR A 176 -0.05 21.66 8.89
CA THR A 176 -0.21 22.41 7.63
C THR A 176 -0.17 21.48 6.42
N VAL A 177 0.74 20.47 6.44
CA VAL A 177 0.77 19.42 5.40
C VAL A 177 -0.56 18.69 5.32
N GLN A 178 -1.14 18.29 6.45
CA GLN A 178 -2.45 17.61 6.49
C GLN A 178 -3.57 18.47 5.89
N VAL A 179 -3.59 19.76 6.20
CA VAL A 179 -4.60 20.70 5.64
C VAL A 179 -4.49 20.77 4.11
N HIS A 180 -3.28 20.98 3.58
CA HIS A 180 -3.07 21.03 2.13
C HIS A 180 -3.36 19.69 1.45
N ARG A 181 -2.99 18.56 2.07
CA ARG A 181 -3.29 17.22 1.58
C ARG A 181 -4.80 16.99 1.48
N LEU A 182 -5.57 17.31 2.52
CA LEU A 182 -7.03 17.20 2.51
C LEU A 182 -7.68 18.12 1.48
N GLY A 183 -7.14 19.33 1.30
CA GLY A 183 -7.57 20.27 0.24
C GLY A 183 -7.35 19.68 -1.16
N ALA A 184 -6.15 19.15 -1.40
CA ALA A 184 -5.81 18.50 -2.66
C ALA A 184 -6.67 17.26 -2.94
N TYR A 185 -6.87 16.40 -1.93
CA TYR A 185 -7.70 15.19 -2.06
C TYR A 185 -9.13 15.52 -2.49
N ARG A 186 -9.76 16.53 -1.85
CA ARG A 186 -11.11 16.98 -2.23
C ARG A 186 -11.18 17.48 -3.66
N LYS A 187 -10.20 18.28 -4.10
CA LYS A 187 -10.17 18.85 -5.45
C LYS A 187 -9.90 17.81 -6.53
N LEU A 188 -9.04 16.84 -6.23
CA LEU A 188 -8.75 15.72 -7.11
C LEU A 188 -9.84 14.64 -7.10
N ASP A 189 -10.76 14.69 -6.13
CA ASP A 189 -11.79 13.68 -5.89
C ASP A 189 -11.16 12.31 -5.65
N VAL A 190 -10.18 12.28 -4.74
CA VAL A 190 -9.48 11.08 -4.30
C VAL A 190 -9.63 10.92 -2.80
N HIS A 191 -9.66 9.67 -2.33
CA HIS A 191 -9.90 9.38 -0.93
C HIS A 191 -8.66 8.80 -0.23
N ASN A 192 -7.67 8.35 -1.00
CA ASN A 192 -6.45 7.73 -0.47
C ASN A 192 -5.25 7.90 -1.41
N VAL A 193 -4.07 7.50 -0.93
CA VAL A 193 -2.81 7.58 -1.70
C VAL A 193 -2.85 6.71 -2.96
N ALA A 194 -3.55 5.55 -2.92
CA ALA A 194 -3.68 4.70 -4.11
C ALA A 194 -4.40 5.39 -5.25
N SER A 195 -5.43 6.16 -4.91
CA SER A 195 -6.19 6.94 -5.89
C SER A 195 -5.37 8.04 -6.57
N LEU A 196 -4.13 8.29 -6.10
CA LEU A 196 -3.17 9.18 -6.75
C LEU A 196 -2.32 8.48 -7.83
N ALA A 197 -2.43 7.17 -8.01
CA ALA A 197 -1.67 6.47 -9.06
C ALA A 197 -1.83 7.11 -10.45
N PRO A 198 -3.03 7.55 -10.89
CA PRO A 198 -3.18 8.28 -12.14
C PRO A 198 -2.36 9.56 -12.21
N LEU A 199 -2.24 10.31 -11.11
CA LEU A 199 -1.44 11.53 -11.06
C LEU A 199 0.04 11.24 -11.39
N THR A 200 0.61 10.20 -10.80
CA THR A 200 2.01 9.80 -11.06
C THR A 200 2.21 9.44 -12.53
N VAL A 201 1.31 8.65 -13.11
CA VAL A 201 1.36 8.26 -14.52
C VAL A 201 1.25 9.46 -15.45
N LEU A 202 0.35 10.40 -15.17
CA LEU A 202 0.17 11.59 -16.00
C LEU A 202 1.35 12.55 -15.93
N LEU A 203 1.99 12.67 -14.76
CA LEU A 203 3.22 13.45 -14.60
C LEU A 203 4.39 12.84 -15.37
N GLU A 204 4.56 11.53 -15.30
CA GLU A 204 5.61 10.81 -16.05
C GLU A 204 5.43 10.92 -17.56
N ARG A 205 4.18 11.02 -18.03
CA ARG A 205 3.85 11.24 -19.45
C ARG A 205 3.96 12.70 -19.88
N GLY A 206 4.23 13.63 -18.97
CA GLY A 206 4.26 15.07 -19.26
C GLY A 206 2.89 15.66 -19.65
N VAL A 207 1.83 15.06 -19.14
CA VAL A 207 0.44 15.47 -19.40
C VAL A 207 -0.02 16.57 -18.43
N LEU A 208 0.58 16.62 -17.22
CA LEU A 208 0.31 17.57 -16.14
C LEU A 208 1.52 18.44 -15.83
#